data_145bebb255ca73f802b59f2efbfa2dff
#
_entry.id   145bebb255ca73f802b59f2efbfa2dff
#
_cell.length_a   1.000
_cell.length_b   1.000
_cell.length_c   1.000
_cell.angle_alpha   90.00
_cell.angle_beta   90.00
_cell.angle_gamma   90.00
#
_symmetry.space_group_name_H-M   'P 1'
#
loop_
_entity.id
_entity.type
_entity.pdbx_description
1 polymer ?
#
loop_
_entity_poly.entity_id
_entity_poly.type
_entity_poly.pdbx_seq_one_letter_code
_entity_poly.pdbx_strand_id
1 'polypeptide(L)'
;LREKMARRTDYDTVPIMPHRVFHEINKAFDEDTMFTTGCGIVQIWSGQLQQIDRPRRYLPSGGAGTLGFDIPAAFGAKVAHPERYSVTVLGDFGFTFMVEEIAVCAVFDRPVIVVIVNNANLGLIRQNQKGAYGYEYAVSMPYNQDGTMDYVKVAEGFGCMGERVFTPQELTAALERAKVSGKTYIIDAVCVKEQLCDMGGSIAAVKSWAPEA
;
A
#
# COMPACT_ATOMS: atom_id res chain seq x y z
N LEU A 1 20.82 -8.42 -11.58
CA LEU A 1 20.51 -7.92 -10.24
C LEU A 1 19.14 -8.40 -9.75
N ARG A 2 18.07 -8.30 -10.56
CA ARG A 2 16.71 -8.76 -10.22
C ARG A 2 16.69 -10.21 -9.74
N GLU A 3 17.33 -11.14 -10.45
CA GLU A 3 17.39 -12.55 -10.07
C GLU A 3 18.08 -12.77 -8.70
N LYS A 4 19.16 -12.03 -8.43
CA LYS A 4 19.90 -12.13 -7.16
C LYS A 4 19.15 -11.51 -5.98
N MET A 5 18.23 -10.61 -6.25
CA MET A 5 17.44 -9.87 -5.25
C MET A 5 15.98 -10.32 -5.22
N ALA A 6 15.64 -11.36 -5.98
CA ALA A 6 14.28 -11.87 -6.05
C ALA A 6 13.79 -12.30 -4.65
N ARG A 7 12.63 -11.77 -4.28
CA ARG A 7 11.93 -12.13 -3.05
C ARG A 7 10.73 -13.00 -3.39
N ARG A 8 10.45 -13.94 -2.51
CA ARG A 8 9.23 -14.73 -2.64
C ARG A 8 8.01 -13.82 -2.44
N THR A 9 7.03 -13.90 -3.35
CA THR A 9 5.80 -13.12 -3.31
C THR A 9 4.53 -13.97 -3.43
N ASP A 10 4.66 -15.24 -3.84
CA ASP A 10 3.60 -16.18 -4.17
C ASP A 10 3.02 -16.92 -2.94
N TYR A 11 2.99 -16.25 -1.78
CA TYR A 11 2.41 -16.81 -0.57
C TYR A 11 0.91 -17.03 -0.71
N ASP A 12 0.41 -18.16 -0.19
CA ASP A 12 -1.02 -18.53 -0.25
C ASP A 12 -1.62 -18.65 1.16
N THR A 13 -1.27 -17.71 2.01
CA THR A 13 -1.72 -17.67 3.41
C THR A 13 -2.99 -16.85 3.58
N VAL A 14 -3.76 -17.18 4.62
CA VAL A 14 -4.93 -16.44 5.08
C VAL A 14 -4.73 -16.13 6.58
N PRO A 15 -4.74 -14.86 7.00
CA PRO A 15 -4.83 -13.63 6.21
C PRO A 15 -3.74 -13.46 5.16
N ILE A 16 -3.94 -12.54 4.23
CA ILE A 16 -3.06 -12.32 3.08
C ILE A 16 -1.66 -11.90 3.54
N MET A 17 -0.62 -12.53 3.00
CA MET A 17 0.74 -12.04 3.19
C MET A 17 0.92 -10.71 2.43
N PRO A 18 1.47 -9.63 3.04
CA PRO A 18 1.69 -8.37 2.34
C PRO A 18 2.44 -8.51 1.01
N HIS A 19 3.41 -9.42 0.92
CA HIS A 19 4.13 -9.74 -0.31
C HIS A 19 3.19 -10.22 -1.43
N ARG A 20 2.14 -10.99 -1.07
CA ARG A 20 1.15 -11.49 -2.02
C ARG A 20 0.31 -10.36 -2.62
N VAL A 21 0.08 -9.28 -1.88
CA VAL A 21 -0.61 -8.10 -2.43
C VAL A 21 0.14 -7.55 -3.63
N PHE A 22 1.45 -7.37 -3.53
CA PHE A 22 2.28 -6.91 -4.63
C PHE A 22 2.39 -7.93 -5.77
N HIS A 23 2.38 -9.22 -5.45
CA HIS A 23 2.31 -10.28 -6.48
C HIS A 23 1.07 -10.14 -7.35
N GLU A 24 -0.09 -10.00 -6.73
CA GLU A 24 -1.36 -9.86 -7.47
C GLU A 24 -1.44 -8.55 -8.24
N ILE A 25 -0.96 -7.43 -7.67
CA ILE A 25 -0.89 -6.15 -8.36
C ILE A 25 0.01 -6.24 -9.61
N ASN A 26 1.20 -6.83 -9.47
CA ASN A 26 2.14 -7.01 -10.59
C ASN A 26 1.57 -7.87 -11.72
N LYS A 27 0.67 -8.81 -11.39
CA LYS A 27 -0.03 -9.64 -12.40
C LYS A 27 -1.22 -8.92 -13.06
N ALA A 28 -1.93 -8.11 -12.27
CA ALA A 28 -3.16 -7.47 -12.73
C ALA A 28 -2.92 -6.27 -13.64
N PHE A 29 -1.79 -5.57 -13.48
CA PHE A 29 -1.51 -4.31 -14.15
C PHE A 29 -0.29 -4.40 -15.06
N ASP A 30 -0.35 -3.64 -16.14
CA ASP A 30 0.70 -3.57 -17.16
C ASP A 30 1.79 -2.53 -16.85
N GLU A 31 2.79 -2.48 -17.72
CA GLU A 31 3.94 -1.57 -17.62
C GLU A 31 3.60 -0.08 -17.80
N ASP A 32 2.41 0.25 -18.31
CA ASP A 32 1.96 1.63 -18.50
C ASP A 32 1.19 2.17 -17.29
N THR A 33 0.87 1.32 -16.32
CA THR A 33 0.17 1.69 -15.10
C THR A 33 1.01 2.66 -14.25
N MET A 34 0.36 3.66 -13.70
CA MET A 34 0.96 4.63 -12.77
C MET A 34 0.78 4.13 -11.34
N PHE A 35 1.88 3.93 -10.63
CA PHE A 35 1.87 3.49 -9.23
C PHE A 35 2.29 4.61 -8.30
N THR A 36 1.54 4.77 -7.20
CA THR A 36 1.91 5.66 -6.10
C THR A 36 1.94 4.88 -4.79
N THR A 37 2.70 5.36 -3.83
CA THR A 37 2.75 4.79 -2.49
C THR A 37 3.10 5.86 -1.47
N GLY A 38 2.45 5.78 -0.32
CA GLY A 38 2.68 6.66 0.82
C GLY A 38 3.75 6.15 1.77
N CYS A 39 3.83 6.79 2.93
CA CYS A 39 4.78 6.44 3.99
C CYS A 39 4.39 5.14 4.72
N GLY A 40 5.38 4.53 5.35
CA GLY A 40 5.23 3.38 6.22
C GLY A 40 5.90 2.12 5.68
N ILE A 41 5.65 0.99 6.35
CA ILE A 41 6.21 -0.30 5.95
C ILE A 41 5.80 -0.70 4.52
N VAL A 42 4.61 -0.27 4.10
CA VAL A 42 4.08 -0.53 2.75
C VAL A 42 4.92 0.13 1.68
N GLN A 43 5.44 1.33 1.94
CA GLN A 43 6.36 1.99 1.01
C GLN A 43 7.64 1.18 0.78
N ILE A 44 8.16 0.57 1.84
CA ILE A 44 9.36 -0.27 1.74
C ILE A 44 9.06 -1.54 0.96
N TRP A 45 7.95 -2.22 1.26
CA TRP A 45 7.52 -3.38 0.48
C TRP A 45 7.27 -3.01 -0.98
N SER A 46 6.62 -1.88 -1.25
CA SER A 46 6.39 -1.38 -2.61
C SER A 46 7.71 -1.19 -3.36
N GLY A 47 8.67 -0.49 -2.75
CA GLY A 47 10.01 -0.29 -3.36
C GLY A 47 10.79 -1.58 -3.61
N GLN A 48 10.49 -2.65 -2.86
CA GLN A 48 11.19 -3.93 -2.96
C GLN A 48 10.48 -4.94 -3.87
N LEU A 49 9.15 -4.88 -3.98
CA LEU A 49 8.31 -5.94 -4.56
C LEU A 49 7.54 -5.47 -5.80
N GLN A 50 7.29 -4.15 -5.95
CA GLN A 50 6.59 -3.61 -7.11
C GLN A 50 7.46 -3.74 -8.35
N GLN A 51 6.91 -4.31 -9.43
CA GLN A 51 7.59 -4.39 -10.72
C GLN A 51 7.32 -3.12 -11.51
N ILE A 52 8.39 -2.38 -11.79
CA ILE A 52 8.34 -1.14 -12.57
C ILE A 52 9.28 -1.32 -13.77
N ASP A 53 8.70 -1.47 -14.94
CA ASP A 53 9.43 -1.77 -16.17
C ASP A 53 9.65 -0.54 -17.05
N ARG A 54 8.92 0.57 -16.77
CA ARG A 54 9.08 1.83 -17.49
C ARG A 54 9.41 2.99 -16.54
N PRO A 55 10.25 3.94 -16.96
CA PRO A 55 10.53 5.13 -16.16
C PRO A 55 9.30 5.99 -15.98
N ARG A 56 9.25 6.74 -14.87
CA ARG A 56 8.14 7.66 -14.52
C ARG A 56 6.79 6.97 -14.35
N ARG A 57 6.79 5.68 -13.93
CA ARG A 57 5.57 4.93 -13.59
C ARG A 57 5.44 4.67 -12.09
N TYR A 58 6.39 5.11 -11.31
CA TYR A 58 6.41 4.92 -9.87
C TYR A 58 6.70 6.24 -9.16
N LEU A 59 5.75 6.68 -8.35
CA LEU A 59 5.76 7.95 -7.63
C LEU A 59 5.66 7.66 -6.13
N PRO A 60 6.78 7.34 -5.46
CA PRO A 60 6.80 7.15 -4.03
C PRO A 60 6.85 8.49 -3.30
N SER A 61 6.40 8.52 -2.04
CA SER A 61 6.65 9.63 -1.13
C SER A 61 8.13 9.66 -0.74
N GLY A 62 8.99 10.08 -1.70
CA GLY A 62 10.43 10.22 -1.49
C GLY A 62 10.76 11.41 -0.58
N GLY A 63 11.98 11.55 -0.17
CA GLY A 63 12.41 12.66 0.68
C GLY A 63 11.83 12.59 2.10
N ALA A 64 10.77 13.34 2.40
CA ALA A 64 10.20 13.43 3.75
C ALA A 64 9.35 12.21 4.18
N GLY A 65 8.95 11.34 3.26
CA GLY A 65 8.12 10.18 3.58
C GLY A 65 6.77 10.58 4.18
N THR A 66 6.03 11.46 3.51
CA THR A 66 4.81 12.07 4.03
C THR A 66 3.62 11.11 3.95
N LEU A 67 2.91 10.89 5.05
CA LEU A 67 1.59 10.27 5.07
C LEU A 67 0.60 11.15 4.30
N GLY A 68 -0.36 10.54 3.59
CA GLY A 68 -1.34 11.26 2.78
C GLY A 68 -0.83 11.77 1.42
N PHE A 69 0.39 11.41 1.02
CA PHE A 69 0.90 11.71 -0.33
C PHE A 69 0.24 10.85 -1.42
N ASP A 70 -0.10 9.63 -1.08
CA ASP A 70 -0.44 8.51 -1.96
C ASP A 70 -1.67 8.77 -2.84
N ILE A 71 -2.83 9.07 -2.24
CA ILE A 71 -4.10 9.28 -2.95
C ILE A 71 -4.05 10.54 -3.83
N PRO A 72 -3.65 11.72 -3.32
CA PRO A 72 -3.51 12.92 -4.15
C PRO A 72 -2.54 12.75 -5.32
N ALA A 73 -1.43 12.03 -5.12
CA ALA A 73 -0.49 11.74 -6.18
C ALA A 73 -1.09 10.80 -7.24
N ALA A 74 -1.89 9.80 -6.82
CA ALA A 74 -2.60 8.93 -7.74
C ALA A 74 -3.65 9.70 -8.56
N PHE A 75 -4.38 10.61 -7.93
CA PHE A 75 -5.30 11.52 -8.63
C PHE A 75 -4.54 12.37 -9.67
N GLY A 76 -3.45 13.03 -9.26
CA GLY A 76 -2.62 13.82 -10.18
C GLY A 76 -2.09 13.00 -11.35
N ALA A 77 -1.64 11.75 -11.12
CA ALA A 77 -1.21 10.84 -12.17
C ALA A 77 -2.36 10.49 -13.13
N LYS A 78 -3.58 10.28 -12.59
CA LYS A 78 -4.77 10.00 -13.40
C LYS A 78 -5.24 11.23 -14.21
N VAL A 79 -5.07 12.42 -13.68
CA VAL A 79 -5.34 13.67 -14.43
C VAL A 79 -4.35 13.84 -15.58
N ALA A 80 -3.05 13.58 -15.32
CA ALA A 80 -2.01 13.70 -16.33
C ALA A 80 -2.08 12.63 -17.43
N HIS A 81 -2.58 11.44 -17.08
CA HIS A 81 -2.67 10.28 -17.96
C HIS A 81 -4.03 9.59 -17.81
N PRO A 82 -5.11 10.20 -18.32
CA PRO A 82 -6.47 9.71 -18.13
C PRO A 82 -6.72 8.33 -18.74
N GLU A 83 -5.94 7.93 -19.73
CA GLU A 83 -6.02 6.64 -20.42
C GLU A 83 -5.42 5.48 -19.62
N ARG A 84 -4.61 5.77 -18.59
CA ARG A 84 -3.88 4.76 -17.82
C ARG A 84 -4.57 4.42 -16.52
N TYR A 85 -4.29 3.22 -16.03
CA TYR A 85 -4.60 2.91 -14.64
C TYR A 85 -3.71 3.75 -13.72
N SER A 86 -4.30 4.25 -12.64
CA SER A 86 -3.58 4.86 -11.52
C SER A 86 -3.89 4.06 -10.27
N VAL A 87 -2.87 3.45 -9.71
CA VAL A 87 -2.98 2.54 -8.57
C VAL A 87 -2.14 3.07 -7.43
N THR A 88 -2.74 3.21 -6.27
CA THR A 88 -1.99 3.53 -5.05
C THR A 88 -2.01 2.36 -4.08
N VAL A 89 -0.86 2.07 -3.46
CA VAL A 89 -0.73 1.05 -2.43
C VAL A 89 -0.26 1.71 -1.15
N LEU A 90 -1.05 1.56 -0.10
CA LEU A 90 -0.84 2.26 1.17
C LEU A 90 -1.22 1.38 2.36
N GLY A 91 -0.82 1.78 3.56
CA GLY A 91 -1.21 1.11 4.79
C GLY A 91 -2.59 1.56 5.30
N ASP A 92 -3.18 0.73 6.14
CA ASP A 92 -4.49 0.98 6.78
C ASP A 92 -4.53 2.33 7.52
N PHE A 93 -3.54 2.62 8.35
CA PHE A 93 -3.43 3.93 9.01
C PHE A 93 -3.14 5.06 8.00
N GLY A 94 -2.31 4.78 6.99
CA GLY A 94 -2.01 5.73 5.92
C GLY A 94 -3.26 6.21 5.18
N PHE A 95 -4.23 5.31 4.97
CA PHE A 95 -5.50 5.63 4.31
C PHE A 95 -6.30 6.70 5.03
N THR A 96 -6.18 6.83 6.35
CA THR A 96 -6.90 7.85 7.12
C THR A 96 -6.35 9.27 6.93
N PHE A 97 -5.14 9.41 6.34
CA PHE A 97 -4.58 10.70 5.97
C PHE A 97 -5.02 11.06 4.55
N MET A 98 -5.65 12.20 4.39
CA MET A 98 -6.17 12.70 3.11
C MET A 98 -7.20 11.73 2.47
N VAL A 99 -7.97 11.03 3.29
CA VAL A 99 -9.01 10.10 2.82
C VAL A 99 -10.09 10.83 2.02
N GLU A 100 -10.35 12.10 2.31
CA GLU A 100 -11.28 12.96 1.58
C GLU A 100 -10.91 13.14 0.10
N GLU A 101 -9.66 12.93 -0.27
CA GLU A 101 -9.21 13.03 -1.67
C GLU A 101 -9.84 11.96 -2.58
N ILE A 102 -10.36 10.86 -2.02
CA ILE A 102 -11.14 9.92 -2.84
C ILE A 102 -12.45 10.54 -3.33
N ALA A 103 -13.04 11.48 -2.59
CA ALA A 103 -14.20 12.25 -3.05
C ALA A 103 -13.83 13.16 -4.23
N VAL A 104 -12.64 13.75 -4.23
CA VAL A 104 -12.12 14.52 -5.37
C VAL A 104 -12.01 13.62 -6.61
N CYS A 105 -11.47 12.42 -6.46
CA CYS A 105 -11.41 11.44 -7.55
C CYS A 105 -12.81 11.13 -8.12
N ALA A 106 -13.81 10.96 -7.26
CA ALA A 106 -15.18 10.66 -7.66
C ALA A 106 -15.87 11.87 -8.37
N VAL A 107 -15.74 13.08 -7.78
CA VAL A 107 -16.37 14.30 -8.30
C VAL A 107 -15.81 14.68 -9.68
N PHE A 108 -14.51 14.53 -9.89
CA PHE A 108 -13.87 14.89 -11.15
C PHE A 108 -13.82 13.75 -12.17
N ASP A 109 -14.44 12.62 -11.88
CA ASP A 109 -14.44 11.42 -12.73
C ASP A 109 -13.01 11.03 -13.18
N ARG A 110 -12.14 10.94 -12.20
CA ARG A 110 -10.75 10.51 -12.38
C ARG A 110 -10.46 9.29 -11.50
N PRO A 111 -10.96 8.12 -11.91
CA PRO A 111 -10.92 6.92 -11.09
C PRO A 111 -9.49 6.49 -10.78
N VAL A 112 -9.24 6.23 -9.50
CA VAL A 112 -8.01 5.61 -8.99
C VAL A 112 -8.36 4.30 -8.28
N ILE A 113 -7.41 3.36 -8.28
CA ILE A 113 -7.54 2.11 -7.54
C ILE A 113 -6.67 2.23 -6.29
N VAL A 114 -7.28 2.07 -5.13
CA VAL A 114 -6.61 2.17 -3.83
C VAL A 114 -6.54 0.79 -3.21
N VAL A 115 -5.34 0.27 -3.00
CA VAL A 115 -5.12 -1.02 -2.33
C VAL A 115 -4.56 -0.77 -0.94
N ILE A 116 -5.36 -1.07 0.07
CA ILE A 116 -4.98 -0.93 1.47
C ILE A 116 -4.35 -2.25 1.93
N VAL A 117 -3.07 -2.22 2.28
CA VAL A 117 -2.39 -3.33 2.95
C VAL A 117 -2.71 -3.22 4.45
N ASN A 118 -3.82 -3.82 4.86
CA ASN A 118 -4.35 -3.71 6.21
C ASN A 118 -3.71 -4.75 7.13
N ASN A 119 -2.66 -4.36 7.83
CA ASN A 119 -1.98 -5.21 8.81
C ASN A 119 -2.29 -4.82 10.28
N ALA A 120 -3.23 -3.90 10.49
CA ALA A 120 -3.69 -3.42 11.80
C ALA A 120 -2.55 -2.96 12.73
N ASN A 121 -1.51 -2.37 12.14
CA ASN A 121 -0.34 -1.87 12.89
C ASN A 121 0.28 -0.65 12.22
N LEU A 122 0.90 0.21 13.04
CA LEU A 122 1.93 1.14 12.56
C LEU A 122 3.22 0.35 12.27
N GLY A 123 3.20 -0.43 11.18
CA GLY A 123 4.13 -1.54 10.94
C GLY A 123 5.61 -1.14 10.99
N LEU A 124 5.98 -0.01 10.38
CA LEU A 124 7.38 0.45 10.38
C LEU A 124 7.84 0.89 11.77
N ILE A 125 6.99 1.62 12.50
CA ILE A 125 7.28 2.07 13.87
C ILE A 125 7.39 0.85 14.79
N ARG A 126 6.47 -0.11 14.66
CA ARG A 126 6.48 -1.37 15.38
C ARG A 126 7.79 -2.14 15.16
N GLN A 127 8.20 -2.28 13.91
CA GLN A 127 9.46 -2.94 13.57
C GLN A 127 10.66 -2.26 14.20
N ASN A 128 10.69 -0.93 14.17
CA ASN A 128 11.77 -0.14 14.78
C ASN A 128 11.79 -0.25 16.30
N GLN A 129 10.62 -0.20 16.95
CA GLN A 129 10.53 -0.38 18.42
C GLN A 129 11.03 -1.76 18.83
N LYS A 130 10.58 -2.82 18.14
CA LYS A 130 11.08 -4.19 18.41
C LYS A 130 12.59 -4.30 18.23
N GLY A 131 13.12 -3.77 17.14
CA GLY A 131 14.53 -3.88 16.82
C GLY A 131 15.45 -3.04 17.73
N ALA A 132 15.00 -1.85 18.09
CA ALA A 132 15.83 -0.91 18.87
C ALA A 132 15.66 -1.08 20.39
N TYR A 133 14.45 -1.39 20.86
CA TYR A 133 14.10 -1.34 22.28
C TYR A 133 13.57 -2.67 22.84
N GLY A 134 13.28 -3.65 22.00
CA GLY A 134 12.77 -4.95 22.42
C GLY A 134 11.31 -4.96 22.93
N TYR A 135 10.56 -3.87 22.75
CA TYR A 135 9.14 -3.78 23.12
C TYR A 135 8.31 -3.10 22.05
N GLU A 136 6.99 -3.14 22.21
CA GLU A 136 6.02 -2.45 21.38
C GLU A 136 5.12 -1.56 22.26
N TYR A 137 4.87 -0.35 21.80
CA TYR A 137 4.00 0.59 22.52
C TYR A 137 3.15 1.41 21.56
N ALA A 138 1.84 1.36 21.75
CA ALA A 138 0.83 2.16 21.04
C ALA A 138 0.90 2.04 19.48
N VAL A 139 1.30 0.88 18.96
CA VAL A 139 1.47 0.64 17.52
C VAL A 139 0.47 -0.35 16.95
N SER A 140 -0.30 -1.03 17.80
CA SER A 140 -1.34 -1.97 17.38
C SER A 140 -2.68 -1.26 17.21
N MET A 141 -3.36 -1.55 16.12
CA MET A 141 -4.64 -0.96 15.72
C MET A 141 -5.66 -2.05 15.38
N PRO A 142 -6.07 -2.88 16.37
CA PRO A 142 -6.92 -4.05 16.11
C PRO A 142 -8.27 -3.68 15.49
N TYR A 143 -8.78 -2.50 15.77
CA TYR A 143 -10.03 -1.97 15.21
C TYR A 143 -10.02 -1.83 13.68
N ASN A 144 -8.87 -1.83 13.03
CA ASN A 144 -8.75 -1.81 11.57
C ASN A 144 -9.12 -3.16 10.95
N GLN A 145 -9.10 -4.25 11.72
CA GLN A 145 -9.44 -5.60 11.24
C GLN A 145 -10.63 -6.23 11.93
N ASP A 146 -11.06 -5.75 13.10
CA ASP A 146 -12.17 -6.31 13.88
C ASP A 146 -13.56 -5.85 13.40
N GLY A 147 -13.63 -4.99 12.39
CA GLY A 147 -14.85 -4.46 11.82
C GLY A 147 -15.31 -3.13 12.44
N THR A 148 -14.62 -2.61 13.44
CA THR A 148 -14.92 -1.29 14.03
C THR A 148 -14.65 -0.18 13.04
N MET A 149 -13.50 -0.23 12.33
CA MET A 149 -13.17 0.66 11.22
C MET A 149 -13.56 -0.03 9.90
N ASP A 150 -14.42 0.61 9.13
CA ASP A 150 -14.88 0.11 7.83
C ASP A 150 -14.50 1.08 6.70
N TYR A 151 -13.37 0.80 6.08
CA TYR A 151 -12.83 1.62 4.99
C TYR A 151 -13.72 1.58 3.74
N VAL A 152 -14.45 0.47 3.54
CA VAL A 152 -15.38 0.33 2.40
C VAL A 152 -16.56 1.29 2.56
N LYS A 153 -17.18 1.33 3.75
CA LYS A 153 -18.27 2.29 4.03
C LYS A 153 -17.81 3.73 3.93
N VAL A 154 -16.58 4.04 4.38
CA VAL A 154 -16.00 5.37 4.19
C VAL A 154 -15.91 5.70 2.70
N ALA A 155 -15.43 4.79 1.88
CA ALA A 155 -15.34 4.98 0.44
C ALA A 155 -16.71 5.16 -0.23
N GLU A 156 -17.69 4.33 0.14
CA GLU A 156 -19.07 4.42 -0.35
C GLU A 156 -19.71 5.77 0.02
N GLY A 157 -19.44 6.26 1.24
CA GLY A 157 -19.90 7.59 1.68
C GLY A 157 -19.37 8.75 0.84
N PHE A 158 -18.21 8.57 0.20
CA PHE A 158 -17.63 9.53 -0.75
C PHE A 158 -18.00 9.24 -2.21
N GLY A 159 -18.93 8.31 -2.48
CA GLY A 159 -19.37 7.97 -3.82
C GLY A 159 -18.43 7.04 -4.61
N CYS A 160 -17.48 6.44 -3.92
CA CYS A 160 -16.57 5.43 -4.47
C CYS A 160 -17.15 4.02 -4.33
N MET A 161 -16.47 3.04 -4.91
CA MET A 161 -16.75 1.62 -4.70
C MET A 161 -15.65 1.00 -3.83
N GLY A 162 -15.95 -0.14 -3.21
CA GLY A 162 -14.91 -0.85 -2.50
C GLY A 162 -15.36 -2.21 -1.98
N GLU A 163 -14.39 -2.98 -1.54
CA GLU A 163 -14.61 -4.27 -0.90
C GLU A 163 -13.45 -4.62 0.05
N ARG A 164 -13.75 -5.40 1.06
CA ARG A 164 -12.77 -5.98 1.97
C ARG A 164 -12.52 -7.42 1.57
N VAL A 165 -11.25 -7.81 1.48
CA VAL A 165 -10.81 -9.13 1.03
C VAL A 165 -9.88 -9.79 2.04
N PHE A 166 -9.98 -11.10 2.18
CA PHE A 166 -9.28 -11.88 3.21
C PHE A 166 -8.36 -12.95 2.63
N THR A 167 -8.56 -13.30 1.37
CA THR A 167 -7.81 -14.35 0.67
C THR A 167 -7.13 -13.83 -0.58
N PRO A 168 -6.02 -14.46 -1.04
CA PRO A 168 -5.39 -14.11 -2.30
C PRO A 168 -6.35 -14.16 -3.51
N GLN A 169 -7.25 -15.12 -3.53
CA GLN A 169 -8.22 -15.32 -4.61
C GLN A 169 -9.26 -14.20 -4.66
N GLU A 170 -9.75 -13.77 -3.48
CA GLU A 170 -10.63 -12.60 -3.38
C GLU A 170 -9.92 -11.34 -3.84
N LEU A 171 -8.63 -11.15 -3.47
CA LEU A 171 -7.84 -10.01 -3.91
C LEU A 171 -7.68 -9.99 -5.43
N THR A 172 -7.34 -11.11 -6.06
CA THR A 172 -7.26 -11.22 -7.51
C THR A 172 -8.57 -10.80 -8.17
N ALA A 173 -9.69 -11.32 -7.68
CA ALA A 173 -11.02 -11.00 -8.22
C ALA A 173 -11.40 -9.53 -7.99
N ALA A 174 -11.01 -8.94 -6.84
CA ALA A 174 -11.25 -7.54 -6.52
C ALA A 174 -10.48 -6.60 -7.46
N LEU A 175 -9.22 -6.91 -7.75
CA LEU A 175 -8.41 -6.14 -8.71
C LEU A 175 -9.05 -6.12 -10.11
N GLU A 176 -9.56 -7.26 -10.58
CA GLU A 176 -10.26 -7.32 -11.87
C GLU A 176 -11.57 -6.51 -11.86
N ARG A 177 -12.35 -6.57 -10.78
CA ARG A 177 -13.56 -5.72 -10.65
C ARG A 177 -13.20 -4.24 -10.62
N ALA A 178 -12.16 -3.86 -9.91
CA ALA A 178 -11.68 -2.48 -9.85
C ALA A 178 -11.30 -1.94 -11.23
N LYS A 179 -10.59 -2.73 -12.05
CA LYS A 179 -10.19 -2.36 -13.42
C LYS A 179 -11.37 -2.01 -14.33
N VAL A 180 -12.46 -2.74 -14.20
CA VAL A 180 -13.63 -2.57 -15.10
C VAL A 180 -14.71 -1.67 -14.52
N SER A 181 -14.61 -1.26 -13.25
CA SER A 181 -15.64 -0.49 -12.55
C SER A 181 -15.87 0.90 -13.15
N GLY A 182 -14.84 1.50 -13.73
CA GLY A 182 -14.85 2.89 -14.17
C GLY A 182 -14.98 3.91 -13.04
N LYS A 183 -14.87 3.48 -11.77
CA LYS A 183 -14.98 4.33 -10.58
C LYS A 183 -13.73 4.21 -9.70
N THR A 184 -13.54 5.19 -8.84
CA THR A 184 -12.55 5.05 -7.75
C THR A 184 -12.94 3.85 -6.90
N TYR A 185 -11.98 2.94 -6.69
CA TYR A 185 -12.23 1.65 -6.09
C TYR A 185 -11.23 1.36 -4.99
N ILE A 186 -11.73 1.06 -3.80
CA ILE A 186 -10.95 0.78 -2.62
C ILE A 186 -10.96 -0.72 -2.33
N ILE A 187 -9.80 -1.34 -2.22
CA ILE A 187 -9.63 -2.74 -1.84
C ILE A 187 -8.95 -2.78 -0.48
N ASP A 188 -9.69 -3.14 0.57
CA ASP A 188 -9.16 -3.33 1.91
C ASP A 188 -8.68 -4.79 2.06
N ALA A 189 -7.39 -5.01 1.79
CA ALA A 189 -6.78 -6.33 1.88
C ALA A 189 -6.32 -6.62 3.32
N VAL A 190 -7.05 -7.49 4.02
CA VAL A 190 -6.71 -7.92 5.38
C VAL A 190 -5.46 -8.79 5.37
N CYS A 191 -4.40 -8.28 5.95
CA CYS A 191 -3.07 -8.88 5.89
C CYS A 191 -2.61 -9.41 7.25
N VAL A 192 -1.61 -10.29 7.19
CA VAL A 192 -0.89 -10.79 8.37
C VAL A 192 -0.29 -9.61 9.14
N LYS A 193 -0.54 -9.57 10.47
CA LYS A 193 -0.11 -8.48 11.35
C LYS A 193 1.39 -8.45 11.60
N GLU A 194 2.01 -9.63 11.64
CA GLU A 194 3.37 -9.79 12.15
C GLU A 194 4.47 -9.64 11.10
N GLN A 195 4.10 -9.50 9.82
CA GLN A 195 5.09 -9.43 8.76
C GLN A 195 5.95 -8.16 8.87
N LEU A 196 7.26 -8.35 8.85
CA LEU A 196 8.26 -7.28 8.82
C LEU A 196 8.75 -7.04 7.38
N CYS A 197 9.26 -5.85 7.11
CA CYS A 197 9.99 -5.58 5.88
C CYS A 197 11.50 -5.85 6.09
N ASP A 198 12.16 -6.17 5.00
CA ASP A 198 13.62 -6.31 4.99
C ASP A 198 14.26 -4.93 4.81
N MET A 199 14.81 -4.38 5.90
CA MET A 199 15.45 -3.06 5.90
C MET A 199 16.98 -3.12 5.68
N GLY A 200 17.48 -4.25 5.14
CA GLY A 200 18.93 -4.47 5.13
C GLY A 200 19.46 -4.58 6.55
N GLY A 201 20.75 -4.47 6.76
CA GLY A 201 21.40 -4.71 8.06
C GLY A 201 20.90 -3.90 9.27
N SER A 202 19.63 -3.44 9.26
CA SER A 202 18.91 -2.77 10.36
C SER A 202 19.46 -1.39 10.79
N ILE A 203 18.81 -0.82 11.81
CA ILE A 203 19.26 0.37 12.55
C ILE A 203 20.73 0.24 13.04
N ALA A 204 21.23 -0.98 13.26
CA ALA A 204 22.64 -1.20 13.58
C ALA A 204 23.57 -0.80 12.41
N ALA A 205 23.14 -0.92 11.17
CA ALA A 205 23.89 -0.39 10.01
C ALA A 205 23.85 1.14 9.94
N VAL A 206 22.81 1.78 10.44
CA VAL A 206 22.76 3.25 10.54
C VAL A 206 23.78 3.78 11.56
N LYS A 207 24.04 3.02 12.63
CA LYS A 207 25.12 3.37 13.58
C LYS A 207 26.51 3.32 12.96
N SER A 208 26.72 2.49 11.95
CA SER A 208 27.99 2.43 11.22
C SER A 208 28.19 3.59 10.23
N TRP A 209 27.14 4.39 10.00
CA TRP A 209 27.21 5.57 9.14
C TRP A 209 27.30 6.88 9.96
N ALA A 210 27.07 6.81 11.25
CA ALA A 210 27.35 7.95 12.12
C ALA A 210 28.87 8.18 12.16
N PRO A 211 29.37 9.40 11.85
CA PRO A 211 30.78 9.69 12.07
C PRO A 211 31.08 9.43 13.55
N GLU A 212 32.15 8.70 13.80
CA GLU A 212 32.66 8.58 15.17
C GLU A 212 32.88 9.98 15.72
N ALA A 213 32.20 10.29 16.82
CA ALA A 213 32.31 11.58 17.50
C ALA A 213 33.65 11.67 18.26
#